data_921948d95d58564c8207c3ea75b3b89f
#
_entry.id   921948d95d58564c8207c3ea75b3b89f
#
_cell.length_a   1.000
_cell.length_b   1.000
_cell.length_c   1.000
_cell.angle_alpha   90.00
_cell.angle_beta   90.00
_cell.angle_gamma   90.00
#
_symmetry.space_group_name_H-M   'P 1'
#
loop_
_entity.id
_entity.type
_entity.pdbx_description
1 polymer ?
#
loop_
_entity_poly.entity_id
_entity_poly.type
_entity_poly.pdbx_seq_one_letter_code
_entity_poly.pdbx_strand_id
1 'polypeptide(L)'
;MNLKGNDFLKLLDYSPEQIDYLLQLAAKLKAEKKAGIPHRLCEGKNVALIFEKTSTRTRSSFEVAAHDLGMGSTYLDSTGSQIGKKESIADTARVLSGMFDGIEYRGYGQSIVEELAQYASVPVWNGLTDEFHPTQILADFLTIREHFGSLENIHLVYMGDARFNMGNSLMVGCAKMGMHFTACAPEGYFPDAQLVAECQAIAAQTGAVLDFLSDPAAAVQGANVIYTDIWVSMGEPESVWAERIAALAPYQVNAALMAKADPNAIFMHCLPAYHDKKTAVGNEMCTRFGREAMEVTDDVFESAQSVVFQEAENRMHTIKAVMAATLAEIEL
;
A
#
# COMPACT_ATOMS: atom_id res chain seq x y z
N MET A 1 -16.11 10.14 -14.63
CA MET A 1 -14.66 10.19 -14.95
C MET A 1 -14.30 8.94 -15.73
N ASN A 2 -13.45 9.01 -16.76
CA ASN A 2 -13.09 7.81 -17.53
C ASN A 2 -11.61 7.49 -17.31
N LEU A 3 -11.31 6.33 -16.70
CA LEU A 3 -9.96 5.80 -16.48
C LEU A 3 -9.65 4.55 -17.31
N LYS A 4 -10.58 4.15 -18.21
CA LYS A 4 -10.42 2.96 -19.04
C LYS A 4 -9.18 3.04 -19.89
N GLY A 5 -8.38 1.98 -19.83
CA GLY A 5 -7.09 1.87 -20.52
C GLY A 5 -5.90 2.47 -19.77
N ASN A 6 -6.12 3.12 -18.62
CA ASN A 6 -5.01 3.66 -17.83
C ASN A 6 -4.31 2.56 -17.03
N ASP A 7 -3.00 2.69 -16.88
CA ASP A 7 -2.21 1.92 -15.93
C ASP A 7 -2.36 2.47 -14.52
N PHE A 8 -2.08 1.64 -13.51
CA PHE A 8 -2.07 2.05 -12.10
C PHE A 8 -0.73 1.68 -11.44
N LEU A 9 0.30 2.51 -11.67
CA LEU A 9 1.68 2.20 -11.29
C LEU A 9 2.10 2.90 -9.99
N LYS A 10 1.70 4.14 -9.80
CA LYS A 10 1.95 4.97 -8.61
C LYS A 10 0.92 6.10 -8.53
N LEU A 11 0.65 6.61 -7.32
CA LEU A 11 -0.32 7.70 -7.15
C LEU A 11 0.17 9.04 -7.71
N LEU A 12 1.45 9.20 -8.00
CA LEU A 12 1.98 10.37 -8.73
C LEU A 12 1.31 10.57 -10.08
N ASP A 13 0.94 9.49 -10.75
CA ASP A 13 0.35 9.49 -12.09
C ASP A 13 -1.14 9.91 -12.10
N TYR A 14 -1.75 10.05 -10.92
CA TYR A 14 -3.18 10.31 -10.75
C TYR A 14 -3.43 11.70 -10.17
N SER A 15 -4.51 12.35 -10.62
CA SER A 15 -4.97 13.59 -9.99
C SER A 15 -5.71 13.31 -8.67
N PRO A 16 -5.85 14.32 -7.78
CA PRO A 16 -6.67 14.19 -6.56
C PRO A 16 -8.09 13.70 -6.86
N GLU A 17 -8.71 14.22 -7.92
CA GLU A 17 -10.09 13.86 -8.34
C GLU A 17 -10.18 12.41 -8.83
N GLN A 18 -9.11 11.91 -9.48
CA GLN A 18 -9.05 10.51 -9.93
C GLN A 18 -8.89 9.56 -8.74
N ILE A 19 -8.08 9.94 -7.75
CA ILE A 19 -7.93 9.18 -6.50
C ILE A 19 -9.25 9.16 -5.73
N ASP A 20 -9.91 10.31 -5.61
CA ASP A 20 -11.21 10.40 -4.93
C ASP A 20 -12.29 9.58 -5.64
N TYR A 21 -12.33 9.59 -6.97
CA TYR A 21 -13.20 8.74 -7.77
C TYR A 21 -12.99 7.25 -7.48
N LEU A 22 -11.73 6.79 -7.41
CA LEU A 22 -11.42 5.40 -7.08
C LEU A 22 -11.87 5.02 -5.66
N LEU A 23 -11.73 5.93 -4.70
CA LEU A 23 -12.18 5.73 -3.32
C LEU A 23 -13.72 5.67 -3.23
N GLN A 24 -14.43 6.53 -3.96
CA GLN A 24 -15.90 6.50 -4.03
C GLN A 24 -16.40 5.20 -4.68
N LEU A 25 -15.78 4.78 -5.79
CA LEU A 25 -16.10 3.51 -6.44
C LEU A 25 -15.84 2.33 -5.53
N ALA A 26 -14.72 2.32 -4.81
CA ALA A 26 -14.42 1.27 -3.85
C ALA A 26 -15.46 1.17 -2.73
N ALA A 27 -15.87 2.30 -2.17
CA ALA A 27 -16.91 2.36 -1.14
C ALA A 27 -18.26 1.84 -1.67
N LYS A 28 -18.66 2.21 -2.90
CA LYS A 28 -19.86 1.70 -3.57
C LYS A 28 -19.80 0.18 -3.75
N LEU A 29 -18.72 -0.33 -4.35
CA LEU A 29 -18.56 -1.78 -4.58
C LEU A 29 -18.44 -2.58 -3.27
N LYS A 30 -17.88 -2.00 -2.20
CA LYS A 30 -17.87 -2.57 -0.86
C LYS A 30 -19.31 -2.70 -0.30
N ALA A 31 -20.08 -1.63 -0.40
CA ALA A 31 -21.48 -1.62 0.05
C ALA A 31 -22.33 -2.64 -0.71
N GLU A 32 -22.20 -2.71 -2.04
CA GLU A 32 -22.88 -3.69 -2.88
C GLU A 32 -22.52 -5.13 -2.49
N LYS A 33 -21.22 -5.44 -2.30
CA LYS A 33 -20.80 -6.77 -1.86
C LYS A 33 -21.39 -7.13 -0.50
N LYS A 34 -21.37 -6.22 0.48
CA LYS A 34 -21.95 -6.45 1.81
C LYS A 34 -23.48 -6.64 1.77
N ALA A 35 -24.15 -6.01 0.80
CA ALA A 35 -25.59 -6.17 0.56
C ALA A 35 -25.94 -7.41 -0.30
N GLY A 36 -24.95 -8.17 -0.75
CA GLY A 36 -25.15 -9.34 -1.63
C GLY A 36 -25.59 -8.95 -3.06
N ILE A 37 -25.35 -7.71 -3.48
CA ILE A 37 -25.68 -7.21 -4.83
C ILE A 37 -24.52 -7.60 -5.77
N PRO A 38 -24.77 -8.40 -6.83
CA PRO A 38 -23.77 -8.73 -7.82
C PRO A 38 -23.35 -7.50 -8.65
N HIS A 39 -22.05 -7.38 -8.92
CA HIS A 39 -21.49 -6.29 -9.73
C HIS A 39 -20.45 -6.82 -10.72
N ARG A 40 -20.88 -7.64 -11.67
CA ARG A 40 -20.04 -8.29 -12.70
C ARG A 40 -19.68 -7.31 -13.83
N LEU A 41 -19.03 -6.21 -13.48
CA LEU A 41 -18.74 -5.07 -14.37
C LEU A 41 -17.75 -5.40 -15.50
N CYS A 42 -16.99 -6.49 -15.37
CA CYS A 42 -15.95 -6.92 -16.31
C CYS A 42 -16.16 -8.37 -16.76
N GLU A 43 -17.41 -8.78 -16.94
CA GLU A 43 -17.78 -10.15 -17.32
C GLU A 43 -17.02 -10.68 -18.53
N GLY A 44 -16.43 -11.88 -18.37
CA GLY A 44 -15.72 -12.58 -19.43
C GLY A 44 -14.27 -12.14 -19.68
N LYS A 45 -13.79 -11.09 -18.99
CA LYS A 45 -12.38 -10.67 -19.06
C LYS A 45 -11.47 -11.59 -18.27
N ASN A 46 -10.18 -11.57 -18.57
CA ASN A 46 -9.16 -12.36 -17.89
C ASN A 46 -7.97 -11.49 -17.51
N VAL A 47 -7.37 -11.74 -16.35
CA VAL A 47 -6.22 -10.98 -15.85
C VAL A 47 -5.06 -11.89 -15.47
N ALA A 48 -3.84 -11.45 -15.79
CA ALA A 48 -2.60 -12.09 -15.36
C ALA A 48 -2.15 -11.47 -14.02
N LEU A 49 -1.76 -12.31 -13.07
CA LEU A 49 -1.25 -11.91 -11.76
C LEU A 49 0.20 -12.40 -11.61
N ILE A 50 1.17 -11.50 -11.82
CA ILE A 50 2.60 -11.80 -11.82
C ILE A 50 3.19 -11.52 -10.44
N PHE A 51 3.74 -12.54 -9.79
CA PHE A 51 4.31 -12.44 -8.46
C PHE A 51 5.77 -12.89 -8.43
N GLU A 52 6.71 -11.95 -8.34
CA GLU A 52 8.12 -12.24 -8.01
C GLU A 52 8.33 -12.27 -6.49
N LYS A 53 7.53 -11.52 -5.73
CA LYS A 53 7.44 -11.57 -4.26
C LYS A 53 6.12 -12.21 -3.85
N THR A 54 6.19 -13.21 -2.98
CA THR A 54 5.00 -13.88 -2.45
C THR A 54 4.11 -12.91 -1.66
N SER A 55 2.79 -13.13 -1.70
CA SER A 55 1.84 -12.36 -0.91
C SER A 55 0.50 -13.09 -0.79
N THR A 56 0.06 -13.32 0.43
CA THR A 56 -1.29 -13.84 0.69
C THR A 56 -2.35 -12.78 0.40
N ARG A 57 -2.20 -11.57 0.95
CA ARG A 57 -3.21 -10.50 0.86
C ARG A 57 -3.38 -9.95 -0.54
N THR A 58 -2.29 -9.55 -1.21
CA THR A 58 -2.38 -8.99 -2.56
C THR A 58 -2.96 -10.00 -3.54
N ARG A 59 -2.47 -11.25 -3.50
CA ARG A 59 -2.99 -12.33 -4.35
C ARG A 59 -4.48 -12.54 -4.13
N SER A 60 -4.89 -12.79 -2.89
CA SER A 60 -6.31 -13.03 -2.56
C SER A 60 -7.18 -11.83 -2.92
N SER A 61 -6.69 -10.59 -2.73
CA SER A 61 -7.44 -9.38 -3.09
C SER A 61 -7.69 -9.29 -4.59
N PHE A 62 -6.69 -9.52 -5.43
CA PHE A 62 -6.86 -9.52 -6.88
C PHE A 62 -7.73 -10.68 -7.38
N GLU A 63 -7.50 -11.91 -6.88
CA GLU A 63 -8.29 -13.08 -7.28
C GLU A 63 -9.78 -12.92 -6.91
N VAL A 64 -10.08 -12.49 -5.67
CA VAL A 64 -11.46 -12.26 -5.23
C VAL A 64 -12.10 -11.07 -5.95
N ALA A 65 -11.35 -9.97 -6.16
CA ALA A 65 -11.82 -8.83 -6.92
C ALA A 65 -12.17 -9.20 -8.37
N ALA A 66 -11.29 -9.97 -9.03
CA ALA A 66 -11.55 -10.50 -10.37
C ALA A 66 -12.82 -11.35 -10.42
N HIS A 67 -12.97 -12.28 -9.47
CA HIS A 67 -14.16 -13.12 -9.38
C HIS A 67 -15.44 -12.31 -9.19
N ASP A 68 -15.45 -11.33 -8.27
CA ASP A 68 -16.61 -10.46 -8.03
C ASP A 68 -17.01 -9.66 -9.28
N LEU A 69 -16.01 -9.21 -10.06
CA LEU A 69 -16.21 -8.48 -11.32
C LEU A 69 -16.60 -9.38 -12.52
N GLY A 70 -16.64 -10.70 -12.35
CA GLY A 70 -16.97 -11.66 -13.42
C GLY A 70 -15.78 -12.05 -14.29
N MET A 71 -14.56 -11.83 -13.81
CA MET A 71 -13.32 -12.12 -14.55
C MET A 71 -12.71 -13.46 -14.16
N GLY A 72 -11.92 -14.04 -15.08
CA GLY A 72 -10.92 -15.06 -14.78
C GLY A 72 -9.60 -14.43 -14.33
N SER A 73 -8.82 -15.15 -13.50
CA SER A 73 -7.47 -14.76 -13.11
C SER A 73 -6.50 -15.92 -13.25
N THR A 74 -5.27 -15.62 -13.68
CA THR A 74 -4.18 -16.59 -13.80
C THR A 74 -3.00 -16.11 -12.97
N TYR A 75 -2.62 -16.91 -11.97
CA TYR A 75 -1.47 -16.65 -11.12
C TYR A 75 -0.18 -17.15 -11.78
N LEU A 76 0.81 -16.27 -11.90
CA LEU A 76 2.13 -16.55 -12.47
C LEU A 76 3.19 -16.25 -11.41
N ASP A 77 3.75 -17.27 -10.80
CA ASP A 77 4.81 -17.12 -9.81
C ASP A 77 6.22 -17.10 -10.43
N SER A 78 7.21 -16.75 -9.62
CA SER A 78 8.62 -16.68 -10.06
C SER A 78 9.22 -18.04 -10.40
N THR A 79 8.59 -19.16 -10.00
CA THR A 79 9.06 -20.52 -10.30
C THR A 79 8.48 -21.04 -11.60
N GLY A 80 7.24 -20.68 -11.91
CA GLY A 80 6.50 -21.06 -13.12
C GLY A 80 6.67 -20.09 -14.29
N SER A 81 7.25 -18.88 -14.07
CA SER A 81 7.41 -17.85 -15.07
C SER A 81 8.83 -17.78 -15.63
N GLN A 82 8.95 -17.42 -16.91
CA GLN A 82 10.22 -17.16 -17.62
C GLN A 82 10.60 -15.66 -17.61
N ILE A 83 9.78 -14.79 -17.01
CA ILE A 83 9.91 -13.33 -16.97
C ILE A 83 11.28 -12.93 -16.42
N GLY A 84 12.00 -12.09 -17.16
CA GLY A 84 13.33 -11.60 -16.78
C GLY A 84 14.45 -12.65 -16.76
N LYS A 85 14.15 -13.91 -17.11
CA LYS A 85 15.13 -15.01 -17.14
C LYS A 85 15.45 -15.47 -18.55
N LYS A 86 14.45 -15.94 -19.30
CA LYS A 86 14.58 -16.39 -20.69
C LYS A 86 13.77 -15.51 -21.64
N GLU A 87 12.90 -14.69 -21.14
CA GLU A 87 12.06 -13.78 -21.89
C GLU A 87 12.23 -12.36 -21.32
N SER A 88 12.35 -11.36 -22.19
CA SER A 88 12.44 -9.96 -21.78
C SER A 88 11.12 -9.48 -21.17
N ILE A 89 11.17 -8.45 -20.31
CA ILE A 89 9.96 -7.82 -19.76
C ILE A 89 9.06 -7.32 -20.90
N ALA A 90 9.66 -6.68 -21.93
CA ALA A 90 8.95 -6.17 -23.09
C ALA A 90 8.23 -7.27 -23.89
N ASP A 91 8.87 -8.44 -24.10
CA ASP A 91 8.25 -9.55 -24.83
C ASP A 91 7.15 -10.20 -23.99
N THR A 92 7.39 -10.40 -22.69
CA THR A 92 6.36 -10.87 -21.75
C THR A 92 5.12 -9.96 -21.78
N ALA A 93 5.31 -8.62 -21.75
CA ALA A 93 4.20 -7.66 -21.80
C ALA A 93 3.36 -7.84 -23.08
N ARG A 94 4.02 -7.99 -24.24
CA ARG A 94 3.34 -8.19 -25.53
C ARG A 94 2.59 -9.53 -25.58
N VAL A 95 3.22 -10.62 -25.12
CA VAL A 95 2.61 -11.95 -25.09
C VAL A 95 1.39 -11.97 -24.19
N LEU A 96 1.51 -11.46 -22.96
CA LEU A 96 0.41 -11.45 -22.01
C LEU A 96 -0.73 -10.52 -22.45
N SER A 97 -0.42 -9.38 -23.07
CA SER A 97 -1.44 -8.49 -23.65
C SER A 97 -2.28 -9.13 -24.75
N GLY A 98 -1.74 -10.15 -25.44
CA GLY A 98 -2.49 -10.92 -26.42
C GLY A 98 -3.42 -11.98 -25.83
N MET A 99 -3.30 -12.27 -24.53
CA MET A 99 -4.06 -13.32 -23.84
C MET A 99 -5.00 -12.76 -22.76
N PHE A 100 -4.62 -11.65 -22.11
CA PHE A 100 -5.27 -11.08 -20.96
C PHE A 100 -5.76 -9.66 -21.24
N ASP A 101 -6.76 -9.23 -20.49
CA ASP A 101 -7.32 -7.86 -20.53
C ASP A 101 -6.63 -6.89 -19.57
N GLY A 102 -5.82 -7.39 -18.65
CA GLY A 102 -5.04 -6.61 -17.70
C GLY A 102 -3.96 -7.44 -17.03
N ILE A 103 -2.91 -6.78 -16.54
CA ILE A 103 -1.75 -7.42 -15.94
C ILE A 103 -1.46 -6.77 -14.58
N GLU A 104 -1.41 -7.57 -13.53
CA GLU A 104 -0.87 -7.16 -12.23
C GLU A 104 0.57 -7.62 -12.12
N TYR A 105 1.41 -6.78 -11.53
CA TYR A 105 2.79 -7.09 -11.18
C TYR A 105 3.08 -6.77 -9.72
N ARG A 106 3.62 -7.76 -9.00
CA ARG A 106 4.19 -7.59 -7.67
C ARG A 106 5.61 -8.12 -7.64
N GLY A 107 6.58 -7.24 -7.41
CA GLY A 107 7.99 -7.63 -7.48
C GLY A 107 8.93 -6.63 -6.81
N TYR A 108 10.07 -6.40 -7.44
CA TYR A 108 11.17 -5.62 -6.89
C TYR A 108 11.21 -4.20 -7.47
N GLY A 109 11.78 -4.03 -8.66
CA GLY A 109 12.04 -2.72 -9.23
C GLY A 109 10.79 -2.04 -9.81
N GLN A 110 10.62 -0.75 -9.55
CA GLN A 110 9.60 0.07 -10.18
C GLN A 110 9.77 0.10 -11.70
N SER A 111 11.02 0.14 -12.18
CA SER A 111 11.34 0.10 -13.61
C SER A 111 10.78 -1.13 -14.34
N ILE A 112 10.61 -2.26 -13.65
CA ILE A 112 10.05 -3.48 -14.24
C ILE A 112 8.56 -3.30 -14.54
N VAL A 113 7.79 -2.79 -13.60
CA VAL A 113 6.36 -2.56 -13.82
C VAL A 113 6.12 -1.41 -14.81
N GLU A 114 6.99 -0.42 -14.85
CA GLU A 114 6.94 0.66 -15.84
C GLU A 114 7.29 0.15 -17.25
N GLU A 115 8.28 -0.76 -17.38
CA GLU A 115 8.58 -1.41 -18.65
C GLU A 115 7.43 -2.32 -19.11
N LEU A 116 6.81 -3.09 -18.18
CA LEU A 116 5.60 -3.86 -18.50
C LEU A 116 4.51 -2.95 -19.07
N ALA A 117 4.21 -1.82 -18.41
CA ALA A 117 3.20 -0.86 -18.85
C ALA A 117 3.55 -0.23 -20.20
N GLN A 118 4.82 0.09 -20.43
CA GLN A 118 5.29 0.68 -21.69
C GLN A 118 5.02 -0.22 -22.92
N TYR A 119 5.12 -1.55 -22.74
CA TYR A 119 5.00 -2.50 -23.85
C TYR A 119 3.69 -3.29 -23.85
N ALA A 120 2.89 -3.21 -22.80
CA ALA A 120 1.57 -3.78 -22.76
C ALA A 120 0.57 -2.95 -23.58
N SER A 121 -0.41 -3.61 -24.18
CA SER A 121 -1.56 -2.96 -24.84
C SER A 121 -2.83 -3.02 -23.98
N VAL A 122 -2.70 -3.44 -22.73
CA VAL A 122 -3.74 -3.56 -21.72
C VAL A 122 -3.28 -2.90 -20.43
N PRO A 123 -4.19 -2.48 -19.53
CA PRO A 123 -3.81 -1.88 -18.25
C PRO A 123 -2.87 -2.75 -17.41
N VAL A 124 -1.86 -2.10 -16.82
CA VAL A 124 -0.92 -2.70 -15.89
C VAL A 124 -1.13 -2.10 -14.49
N TRP A 125 -1.17 -2.96 -13.47
CA TRP A 125 -1.38 -2.56 -12.07
C TRP A 125 -0.20 -2.96 -11.21
N ASN A 126 0.31 -2.00 -10.45
CA ASN A 126 1.37 -2.22 -9.47
C ASN A 126 0.78 -2.78 -8.16
N GLY A 127 0.95 -4.08 -7.93
CA GLY A 127 0.59 -4.75 -6.68
C GLY A 127 1.55 -4.43 -5.52
N LEU A 128 2.81 -4.18 -5.80
CA LEU A 128 3.89 -3.66 -4.95
C LEU A 128 5.22 -3.69 -5.70
N THR A 129 6.01 -2.64 -5.55
CA THR A 129 7.46 -2.61 -5.84
C THR A 129 8.23 -2.17 -4.60
N ASP A 130 9.56 -2.10 -4.68
CA ASP A 130 10.39 -1.55 -3.59
C ASP A 130 10.16 -0.05 -3.40
N GLU A 131 9.71 0.65 -4.43
CA GLU A 131 9.53 2.11 -4.43
C GLU A 131 8.10 2.55 -4.14
N PHE A 132 7.07 1.78 -4.62
CA PHE A 132 5.67 2.17 -4.46
C PHE A 132 4.73 0.99 -4.20
N HIS A 133 3.66 1.28 -3.42
CA HIS A 133 2.57 0.35 -3.14
C HIS A 133 1.19 1.06 -3.26
N PRO A 134 0.81 1.54 -4.45
CA PRO A 134 -0.36 2.43 -4.61
C PRO A 134 -1.68 1.77 -4.20
N THR A 135 -1.83 0.45 -4.38
CA THR A 135 -3.04 -0.28 -3.98
C THR A 135 -3.22 -0.34 -2.47
N GLN A 136 -2.14 -0.28 -1.68
CA GLN A 136 -2.23 -0.16 -0.23
C GLN A 136 -2.77 1.21 0.17
N ILE A 137 -2.24 2.28 -0.40
CA ILE A 137 -2.62 3.65 -0.02
C ILE A 137 -4.10 3.94 -0.30
N LEU A 138 -4.67 3.40 -1.37
CA LEU A 138 -6.12 3.51 -1.58
C LEU A 138 -6.91 2.81 -0.45
N ALA A 139 -6.45 1.66 0.03
CA ALA A 139 -7.10 0.96 1.14
C ALA A 139 -6.96 1.72 2.45
N ASP A 140 -5.78 2.31 2.70
CA ASP A 140 -5.52 3.15 3.85
C ASP A 140 -6.46 4.35 3.86
N PHE A 141 -6.56 5.06 2.75
CA PHE A 141 -7.44 6.22 2.63
C PHE A 141 -8.93 5.87 2.71
N LEU A 142 -9.34 4.74 2.16
CA LEU A 142 -10.72 4.26 2.34
C LEU A 142 -10.99 3.98 3.83
N THR A 143 -10.05 3.35 4.54
CA THR A 143 -10.17 3.05 5.96
C THR A 143 -10.24 4.33 6.80
N ILE A 144 -9.35 5.28 6.54
CA ILE A 144 -9.35 6.60 7.20
C ILE A 144 -10.68 7.31 6.97
N ARG A 145 -11.18 7.32 5.73
CA ARG A 145 -12.48 7.94 5.38
C ARG A 145 -13.65 7.26 6.08
N GLU A 146 -13.62 5.95 6.25
CA GLU A 146 -14.65 5.21 6.98
C GLU A 146 -14.67 5.53 8.49
N HIS A 147 -13.50 5.87 9.07
CA HIS A 147 -13.39 6.24 10.49
C HIS A 147 -13.69 7.72 10.75
N PHE A 148 -13.16 8.61 9.92
CA PHE A 148 -13.24 10.07 10.17
C PHE A 148 -14.23 10.78 9.27
N GLY A 149 -14.84 10.11 8.28
CA GLY A 149 -15.79 10.69 7.33
C GLY A 149 -15.13 11.46 6.18
N SER A 150 -13.90 11.93 6.34
CA SER A 150 -13.14 12.71 5.35
C SER A 150 -11.66 12.42 5.46
N LEU A 151 -10.89 12.82 4.44
CA LEU A 151 -9.43 12.91 4.49
C LEU A 151 -8.94 14.32 4.85
N GLU A 152 -9.83 15.31 4.85
CA GLU A 152 -9.51 16.69 5.17
C GLU A 152 -9.08 16.83 6.64
N ASN A 153 -8.00 17.61 6.86
CA ASN A 153 -7.41 17.86 8.16
C ASN A 153 -6.91 16.61 8.92
N ILE A 154 -6.73 15.50 8.22
CA ILE A 154 -6.14 14.29 8.81
C ILE A 154 -4.63 14.44 8.87
N HIS A 155 -4.07 14.24 10.06
CA HIS A 155 -2.64 14.12 10.30
C HIS A 155 -2.27 12.65 10.42
N LEU A 156 -1.51 12.14 9.42
CA LEU A 156 -0.97 10.79 9.38
C LEU A 156 0.52 10.84 9.70
N VAL A 157 0.93 10.07 10.71
CA VAL A 157 2.33 9.90 11.08
C VAL A 157 2.78 8.49 10.72
N TYR A 158 3.78 8.40 9.83
CA TYR A 158 4.46 7.15 9.51
C TYR A 158 5.70 6.98 10.40
N MET A 159 5.75 5.88 11.16
CA MET A 159 6.81 5.56 12.12
C MET A 159 7.72 4.47 11.58
N GLY A 160 8.98 4.75 11.31
CA GLY A 160 9.94 3.73 10.90
C GLY A 160 10.78 4.12 9.70
N ASP A 161 11.15 3.14 8.86
CA ASP A 161 11.97 3.40 7.67
C ASP A 161 11.13 3.93 6.51
N ALA A 162 11.20 5.23 6.28
CA ALA A 162 10.40 5.91 5.26
C ALA A 162 11.03 5.91 3.85
N ARG A 163 12.17 5.26 3.64
CA ARG A 163 12.90 5.25 2.35
C ARG A 163 12.25 4.37 1.28
N PHE A 164 11.37 3.44 1.69
CA PHE A 164 10.81 2.41 0.83
C PHE A 164 9.34 2.68 0.48
N ASN A 165 8.71 1.68 -0.16
CA ASN A 165 7.40 1.81 -0.78
C ASN A 165 6.30 2.40 0.11
N MET A 166 6.22 2.04 1.40
CA MET A 166 5.16 2.56 2.28
C MET A 166 5.39 4.04 2.62
N GLY A 167 6.60 4.42 3.06
CA GLY A 167 6.92 5.82 3.33
C GLY A 167 6.73 6.71 2.11
N ASN A 168 7.25 6.26 0.96
CA ASN A 168 7.09 6.97 -0.32
C ASN A 168 5.63 7.11 -0.73
N SER A 169 4.87 6.01 -0.71
CA SER A 169 3.49 6.01 -1.20
C SER A 169 2.53 6.77 -0.30
N LEU A 170 2.71 6.70 1.03
CA LEU A 170 1.93 7.49 1.99
C LEU A 170 2.21 8.99 1.81
N MET A 171 3.49 9.38 1.67
CA MET A 171 3.87 10.78 1.41
C MET A 171 3.22 11.29 0.12
N VAL A 172 3.34 10.55 -0.98
CA VAL A 172 2.71 10.89 -2.26
C VAL A 172 1.19 11.01 -2.12
N GLY A 173 0.55 10.02 -1.53
CA GLY A 173 -0.90 10.00 -1.35
C GLY A 173 -1.38 11.18 -0.50
N CYS A 174 -0.74 11.46 0.62
CA CYS A 174 -1.07 12.60 1.48
C CYS A 174 -0.86 13.94 0.78
N ALA A 175 0.24 14.09 0.02
CA ALA A 175 0.49 15.28 -0.79
C ALA A 175 -0.63 15.50 -1.83
N LYS A 176 -1.08 14.44 -2.52
CA LYS A 176 -2.18 14.51 -3.50
C LYS A 176 -3.52 14.87 -2.86
N MET A 177 -3.82 14.31 -1.67
CA MET A 177 -5.13 14.46 -1.03
C MET A 177 -5.22 15.62 -0.04
N GLY A 178 -4.20 16.50 0.04
CA GLY A 178 -4.22 17.66 0.91
C GLY A 178 -4.13 17.32 2.41
N MET A 179 -3.59 16.14 2.75
CA MET A 179 -3.44 15.69 4.13
C MET A 179 -2.15 16.21 4.76
N HIS A 180 -2.08 16.19 6.11
CA HIS A 180 -0.82 16.37 6.82
C HIS A 180 -0.12 15.01 6.97
N PHE A 181 1.10 14.89 6.43
CA PHE A 181 1.96 13.72 6.55
C PHE A 181 3.20 14.05 7.34
N THR A 182 3.52 13.23 8.32
CA THR A 182 4.81 13.28 9.03
C THR A 182 5.53 11.94 8.88
N ALA A 183 6.71 11.96 8.24
CA ALA A 183 7.64 10.84 8.33
C ALA A 183 8.43 10.98 9.64
N CYS A 184 8.26 10.03 10.55
CA CYS A 184 9.03 9.96 11.79
C CYS A 184 10.06 8.84 11.72
N ALA A 185 11.33 9.21 11.53
CA ALA A 185 12.42 8.28 11.26
C ALA A 185 13.76 8.81 11.78
N PRO A 186 14.77 7.94 11.98
CA PRO A 186 16.15 8.39 12.22
C PRO A 186 16.68 9.22 11.02
N GLU A 187 17.68 10.05 11.26
CA GLU A 187 18.46 10.68 10.18
C GLU A 187 18.93 9.61 9.17
N GLY A 188 18.77 9.89 7.85
CA GLY A 188 19.12 8.98 6.77
C GLY A 188 18.07 7.91 6.45
N TYR A 189 16.93 7.90 7.15
CA TYR A 189 15.80 6.99 6.90
C TYR A 189 14.56 7.68 6.33
N PHE A 190 14.69 8.93 5.89
CA PHE A 190 13.64 9.69 5.19
C PHE A 190 13.59 9.33 3.70
N PRO A 191 12.47 9.60 3.02
CA PRO A 191 12.34 9.40 1.58
C PRO A 191 13.42 10.14 0.79
N ASP A 192 13.65 9.71 -0.46
CA ASP A 192 14.59 10.35 -1.36
C ASP A 192 14.28 11.84 -1.57
N ALA A 193 15.31 12.67 -1.58
CA ALA A 193 15.18 14.13 -1.66
C ALA A 193 14.49 14.62 -2.94
N GLN A 194 14.64 13.92 -4.06
CA GLN A 194 13.96 14.25 -5.31
C GLN A 194 12.46 13.99 -5.20
N LEU A 195 12.07 12.84 -4.65
CA LEU A 195 10.67 12.51 -4.40
C LEU A 195 10.03 13.49 -3.40
N VAL A 196 10.76 13.86 -2.34
CA VAL A 196 10.32 14.88 -1.37
C VAL A 196 10.04 16.21 -2.07
N ALA A 197 10.95 16.68 -2.91
CA ALA A 197 10.77 17.93 -3.65
C ALA A 197 9.55 17.89 -4.59
N GLU A 198 9.32 16.76 -5.27
CA GLU A 198 8.14 16.55 -6.12
C GLU A 198 6.85 16.59 -5.28
N CYS A 199 6.82 15.91 -4.15
CA CYS A 199 5.67 15.91 -3.23
C CYS A 199 5.42 17.29 -2.62
N GLN A 200 6.47 18.06 -2.29
CA GLN A 200 6.34 19.44 -1.80
C GLN A 200 5.73 20.37 -2.87
N ALA A 201 6.09 20.19 -4.15
CA ALA A 201 5.48 20.94 -5.24
C ALA A 201 3.97 20.59 -5.41
N ILE A 202 3.58 19.35 -5.20
CA ILE A 202 2.17 18.92 -5.16
C ILE A 202 1.47 19.52 -3.94
N ALA A 203 2.08 19.43 -2.76
CA ALA A 203 1.53 19.93 -1.50
C ALA A 203 1.24 21.43 -1.56
N ALA A 204 2.10 22.22 -2.24
CA ALA A 204 1.86 23.64 -2.46
C ALA A 204 0.57 23.94 -3.26
N GLN A 205 0.08 22.98 -4.05
CA GLN A 205 -1.17 23.12 -4.83
C GLN A 205 -2.39 22.57 -4.08
N THR A 206 -2.21 21.51 -3.29
CA THR A 206 -3.31 20.82 -2.59
C THR A 206 -3.55 21.32 -1.17
N GLY A 207 -2.60 22.07 -0.60
CA GLY A 207 -2.63 22.50 0.80
C GLY A 207 -2.11 21.44 1.78
N ALA A 208 -1.54 20.35 1.31
CA ALA A 208 -0.93 19.32 2.17
C ALA A 208 0.26 19.89 2.96
N VAL A 209 0.54 19.27 4.11
CA VAL A 209 1.71 19.55 4.94
C VAL A 209 2.58 18.31 4.98
N LEU A 210 3.90 18.46 4.74
CA LEU A 210 4.85 17.36 4.75
C LEU A 210 5.97 17.67 5.74
N ASP A 211 6.03 16.91 6.84
CA ASP A 211 7.03 17.05 7.90
C ASP A 211 7.94 15.82 8.00
N PHE A 212 9.18 16.05 8.44
CA PHE A 212 10.21 15.02 8.61
C PHE A 212 10.83 15.22 10.00
N LEU A 213 10.50 14.34 10.94
CA LEU A 213 10.87 14.48 12.34
C LEU A 213 11.60 13.24 12.85
N SER A 214 12.59 13.43 13.72
CA SER A 214 13.31 12.31 14.36
C SER A 214 12.91 12.09 15.82
N ASP A 215 12.04 12.92 16.39
CA ASP A 215 11.49 12.75 17.74
C ASP A 215 10.08 12.11 17.66
N PRO A 216 9.93 10.82 18.04
CA PRO A 216 8.64 10.13 18.02
C PRO A 216 7.57 10.83 18.86
N ALA A 217 7.95 11.37 20.01
CA ALA A 217 6.99 12.00 20.91
C ALA A 217 6.45 13.32 20.37
N ALA A 218 7.28 14.07 19.66
CA ALA A 218 6.87 15.31 18.99
C ALA A 218 6.03 15.00 17.73
N ALA A 219 6.45 13.99 16.96
CA ALA A 219 5.79 13.64 15.69
C ALA A 219 4.32 13.23 15.86
N VAL A 220 3.99 12.50 16.92
CA VAL A 220 2.64 11.98 17.11
C VAL A 220 1.67 12.94 17.81
N GLN A 221 2.11 14.15 18.21
CA GLN A 221 1.25 15.09 18.90
C GLN A 221 0.02 15.46 18.06
N GLY A 222 -1.18 15.10 18.56
CA GLY A 222 -2.45 15.37 17.90
C GLY A 222 -2.66 14.64 16.56
N ALA A 223 -1.85 13.63 16.26
CA ALA A 223 -2.01 12.83 15.06
C ALA A 223 -3.30 12.02 15.10
N ASN A 224 -3.99 11.94 13.97
CA ASN A 224 -5.21 11.15 13.82
C ASN A 224 -4.90 9.69 13.44
N VAL A 225 -3.78 9.46 12.76
CA VAL A 225 -3.37 8.15 12.28
C VAL A 225 -1.91 7.91 12.62
N ILE A 226 -1.63 6.82 13.32
CA ILE A 226 -0.27 6.31 13.53
C ILE A 226 -0.11 5.07 12.66
N TYR A 227 0.81 5.15 11.72
CA TYR A 227 1.11 4.08 10.76
C TYR A 227 2.51 3.55 10.96
N THR A 228 2.73 2.24 10.88
CA THR A 228 4.07 1.65 10.84
C THR A 228 4.11 0.45 9.89
N ASP A 229 5.30 -0.01 9.57
CA ASP A 229 5.59 -1.20 8.78
C ASP A 229 6.76 -1.97 9.41
N ILE A 230 6.96 -3.21 8.97
CA ILE A 230 8.08 -4.03 9.43
C ILE A 230 9.41 -3.31 9.23
N TRP A 231 10.32 -3.44 10.21
CA TRP A 231 11.61 -2.74 10.17
C TRP A 231 12.58 -3.31 9.14
N VAL A 232 12.38 -4.56 8.73
CA VAL A 232 13.19 -5.23 7.71
C VAL A 232 12.25 -5.82 6.67
N SER A 233 12.37 -5.34 5.44
CA SER A 233 11.50 -5.76 4.34
C SER A 233 11.75 -7.20 3.91
N MET A 234 10.72 -7.84 3.36
CA MET A 234 10.85 -9.19 2.80
C MET A 234 11.90 -9.21 1.68
N GLY A 235 12.88 -10.11 1.82
CA GLY A 235 13.96 -10.28 0.85
C GLY A 235 15.24 -9.52 1.20
N GLU A 236 15.25 -8.69 2.24
CA GLU A 236 16.49 -8.13 2.76
C GLU A 236 17.33 -9.20 3.51
N PRO A 237 18.67 -9.18 3.39
CA PRO A 237 19.52 -10.17 4.04
C PRO A 237 19.53 -9.98 5.55
N GLU A 238 19.65 -11.08 6.30
CA GLU A 238 19.76 -11.06 7.78
C GLU A 238 20.88 -10.17 8.32
N SER A 239 21.90 -9.91 7.50
CA SER A 239 23.04 -9.05 7.88
C SER A 239 22.63 -7.61 8.23
N VAL A 240 21.50 -7.11 7.71
CA VAL A 240 21.02 -5.76 8.00
C VAL A 240 20.13 -5.68 9.24
N TRP A 241 19.70 -6.82 9.81
CA TRP A 241 18.72 -6.85 10.91
C TRP A 241 19.22 -6.11 12.15
N ALA A 242 20.46 -6.39 12.58
CA ALA A 242 20.98 -5.81 13.81
C ALA A 242 21.04 -4.27 13.75
N GLU A 243 21.57 -3.73 12.66
CA GLU A 243 21.68 -2.28 12.45
C GLU A 243 20.29 -1.65 12.36
N ARG A 244 19.41 -2.23 11.54
CA ARG A 244 18.06 -1.72 11.30
C ARG A 244 17.21 -1.73 12.57
N ILE A 245 17.24 -2.83 13.33
CA ILE A 245 16.50 -2.96 14.59
C ILE A 245 17.06 -1.98 15.64
N ALA A 246 18.37 -1.82 15.73
CA ALA A 246 18.97 -0.86 16.65
C ALA A 246 18.57 0.59 16.32
N ALA A 247 18.55 0.96 15.03
CA ALA A 247 18.19 2.29 14.59
C ALA A 247 16.69 2.59 14.80
N LEU A 248 15.81 1.60 14.56
CA LEU A 248 14.37 1.77 14.58
C LEU A 248 13.70 1.44 15.92
N ALA A 249 14.42 0.81 16.86
CA ALA A 249 13.86 0.49 18.18
C ALA A 249 13.23 1.69 18.93
N PRO A 250 13.77 2.93 18.85
CA PRO A 250 13.11 4.12 19.44
C PRO A 250 11.78 4.50 18.78
N TYR A 251 11.51 4.00 17.58
CA TYR A 251 10.33 4.30 16.76
C TYR A 251 9.24 3.23 16.87
N GLN A 252 9.36 2.29 17.82
CA GLN A 252 8.32 1.30 18.09
C GLN A 252 7.02 1.98 18.52
N VAL A 253 5.91 1.64 17.85
CA VAL A 253 4.59 2.10 18.27
C VAL A 253 4.13 1.29 19.48
N ASN A 254 3.85 2.00 20.58
CA ASN A 254 3.42 1.43 21.85
C ASN A 254 2.33 2.31 22.49
N ALA A 255 1.70 1.83 23.57
CA ALA A 255 0.61 2.53 24.24
C ALA A 255 1.00 3.94 24.74
N ALA A 256 2.24 4.14 25.19
CA ALA A 256 2.70 5.45 25.67
C ALA A 256 2.83 6.45 24.51
N LEU A 257 3.15 5.98 23.31
CA LEU A 257 3.19 6.80 22.09
C LEU A 257 1.76 7.12 21.61
N MET A 258 0.89 6.10 21.52
CA MET A 258 -0.52 6.26 21.15
C MET A 258 -1.25 7.25 22.06
N ALA A 259 -0.95 7.26 23.36
CA ALA A 259 -1.54 8.19 24.33
C ALA A 259 -1.19 9.68 24.10
N LYS A 260 -0.21 9.98 23.24
CA LYS A 260 0.19 11.37 22.87
C LYS A 260 -0.50 11.84 21.58
N ALA A 261 -1.08 10.93 20.81
CA ALA A 261 -1.86 11.23 19.62
C ALA A 261 -3.25 11.81 19.98
N ASP A 262 -4.08 12.08 18.97
CA ASP A 262 -5.48 12.42 19.20
C ASP A 262 -6.18 11.30 19.99
N PRO A 263 -7.07 11.59 20.94
CA PRO A 263 -7.80 10.56 21.68
C PRO A 263 -8.58 9.57 20.81
N ASN A 264 -8.97 9.97 19.60
CA ASN A 264 -9.64 9.13 18.61
C ASN A 264 -8.69 8.56 17.57
N ALA A 265 -7.37 8.69 17.76
CA ALA A 265 -6.38 8.20 16.80
C ALA A 265 -6.54 6.70 16.55
N ILE A 266 -6.35 6.32 15.29
CA ILE A 266 -6.31 4.92 14.87
C ILE A 266 -4.88 4.47 14.61
N PHE A 267 -4.62 3.18 14.84
CA PHE A 267 -3.38 2.51 14.47
C PHE A 267 -3.59 1.72 13.18
N MET A 268 -2.66 1.86 12.23
CA MET A 268 -2.66 1.21 10.93
C MET A 268 -1.34 0.51 10.62
N HIS A 269 -1.41 -0.56 9.82
CA HIS A 269 -0.25 -1.35 9.41
C HIS A 269 -0.59 -2.20 8.18
N CYS A 270 0.20 -2.14 7.12
CA CYS A 270 -0.05 -2.89 5.87
C CYS A 270 0.01 -4.43 6.01
N LEU A 271 0.49 -4.94 7.13
CA LEU A 271 0.72 -6.36 7.42
C LEU A 271 1.70 -7.06 6.43
N PRO A 272 2.48 -8.04 6.90
CA PRO A 272 2.47 -8.66 8.23
C PRO A 272 3.08 -7.74 9.29
N ALA A 273 2.75 -7.97 10.58
CA ALA A 273 3.32 -7.26 11.72
C ALA A 273 4.03 -8.24 12.66
N TYR A 274 5.12 -7.79 13.28
CA TYR A 274 5.86 -8.58 14.27
C TYR A 274 5.59 -8.05 15.68
N HIS A 275 4.31 -8.04 16.07
CA HIS A 275 3.83 -7.56 17.36
C HIS A 275 3.98 -8.58 18.49
N ASP A 276 4.27 -9.86 18.15
CA ASP A 276 4.44 -10.95 19.10
C ASP A 276 5.43 -12.01 18.58
N LYS A 277 5.53 -13.15 19.29
CA LYS A 277 6.40 -14.29 18.96
C LYS A 277 5.67 -15.47 18.32
N LYS A 278 4.43 -15.32 17.87
CA LYS A 278 3.62 -16.43 17.32
C LYS A 278 4.03 -16.85 15.91
N THR A 279 4.68 -15.97 15.16
CA THR A 279 5.21 -16.31 13.83
C THR A 279 6.65 -16.80 13.93
N ALA A 280 7.09 -17.68 12.99
CA ALA A 280 8.47 -18.20 12.99
C ALA A 280 9.51 -17.06 12.93
N VAL A 281 9.35 -16.12 11.99
CA VAL A 281 10.25 -14.97 11.81
C VAL A 281 10.17 -14.02 13.01
N GLY A 282 8.98 -13.69 13.50
CA GLY A 282 8.80 -12.84 14.68
C GLY A 282 9.46 -13.44 15.92
N ASN A 283 9.30 -14.73 16.15
CA ASN A 283 9.94 -15.43 17.26
C ASN A 283 11.48 -15.42 17.13
N GLU A 284 12.01 -15.66 15.95
CA GLU A 284 13.45 -15.62 15.69
C GLU A 284 14.03 -14.23 15.96
N MET A 285 13.43 -13.18 15.37
CA MET A 285 13.86 -11.80 15.56
C MET A 285 13.76 -11.37 17.02
N CYS A 286 12.62 -11.61 17.67
CA CYS A 286 12.42 -11.24 19.07
C CYS A 286 13.39 -11.95 20.01
N THR A 287 13.62 -13.24 19.79
CA THR A 287 14.56 -14.04 20.61
C THR A 287 15.99 -13.58 20.41
N ARG A 288 16.42 -13.40 19.15
CA ARG A 288 17.77 -12.98 18.79
C ARG A 288 18.14 -11.60 19.33
N PHE A 289 17.19 -10.67 19.35
CA PHE A 289 17.41 -9.28 19.76
C PHE A 289 16.88 -8.96 21.18
N GLY A 290 16.41 -9.97 21.93
CA GLY A 290 15.96 -9.81 23.31
C GLY A 290 14.72 -8.90 23.45
N ARG A 291 13.80 -8.96 22.50
CA ARG A 291 12.58 -8.14 22.46
C ARG A 291 11.31 -9.00 22.55
N GLU A 292 10.21 -8.41 22.95
CA GLU A 292 8.90 -9.09 22.93
C GLU A 292 8.10 -8.79 21.65
N ALA A 293 8.35 -7.65 21.03
CA ALA A 293 7.75 -7.19 19.79
C ALA A 293 8.76 -6.33 19.01
N MET A 294 8.54 -6.13 17.70
CA MET A 294 9.36 -5.26 16.85
C MET A 294 8.72 -3.88 16.65
N GLU A 295 8.14 -3.59 15.52
CA GLU A 295 7.66 -2.25 15.11
C GLU A 295 6.44 -1.77 15.90
N VAL A 296 5.65 -2.67 16.45
CA VAL A 296 4.45 -2.36 17.27
C VAL A 296 4.31 -3.36 18.40
N THR A 297 3.83 -2.92 19.56
CA THR A 297 3.55 -3.79 20.70
C THR A 297 2.19 -4.48 20.56
N ASP A 298 2.04 -5.68 21.15
CA ASP A 298 0.83 -6.51 21.04
C ASP A 298 -0.42 -5.80 21.62
N ASP A 299 -0.25 -5.04 22.72
CA ASP A 299 -1.33 -4.27 23.32
C ASP A 299 -1.89 -3.14 22.44
N VAL A 300 -1.06 -2.55 21.58
CA VAL A 300 -1.52 -1.59 20.56
C VAL A 300 -2.15 -2.33 19.37
N PHE A 301 -1.49 -3.37 18.89
CA PHE A 301 -1.96 -4.14 17.72
C PHE A 301 -3.34 -4.76 17.95
N GLU A 302 -3.61 -5.26 19.14
CA GLU A 302 -4.91 -5.87 19.54
C GLU A 302 -5.89 -4.88 20.18
N SER A 303 -5.55 -3.58 20.25
CA SER A 303 -6.40 -2.56 20.86
C SER A 303 -7.61 -2.21 19.99
N ALA A 304 -8.58 -1.52 20.59
CA ALA A 304 -9.74 -0.97 19.88
C ALA A 304 -9.37 0.17 18.90
N GLN A 305 -8.18 0.76 19.03
CA GLN A 305 -7.66 1.77 18.09
C GLN A 305 -7.05 1.14 16.83
N SER A 306 -6.75 -0.16 16.87
CA SER A 306 -6.17 -0.87 15.72
C SER A 306 -7.24 -1.19 14.69
N VAL A 307 -7.02 -0.76 13.45
CA VAL A 307 -7.94 -0.99 12.32
C VAL A 307 -7.29 -1.82 11.21
N VAL A 308 -6.19 -2.49 11.51
CA VAL A 308 -5.35 -3.22 10.54
C VAL A 308 -6.12 -4.30 9.75
N PHE A 309 -7.10 -4.95 10.35
CA PHE A 309 -7.90 -5.98 9.66
C PHE A 309 -8.95 -5.37 8.73
N GLN A 310 -9.54 -4.22 9.10
CA GLN A 310 -10.42 -3.45 8.22
C GLN A 310 -9.63 -2.88 7.03
N GLU A 311 -8.45 -2.35 7.28
CA GLU A 311 -7.50 -1.90 6.27
C GLU A 311 -7.15 -3.03 5.29
N ALA A 312 -6.84 -4.21 5.81
CA ALA A 312 -6.56 -5.40 4.98
C ALA A 312 -7.78 -5.83 4.14
N GLU A 313 -9.00 -5.78 4.69
CA GLU A 313 -10.25 -6.03 3.92
C GLU A 313 -10.41 -5.00 2.79
N ASN A 314 -10.15 -3.72 3.09
CA ASN A 314 -10.30 -2.63 2.12
C ASN A 314 -9.38 -2.77 0.89
N ARG A 315 -8.25 -3.49 1.00
CA ARG A 315 -7.39 -3.83 -0.13
C ARG A 315 -8.15 -4.48 -1.28
N MET A 316 -9.01 -5.46 -0.98
CA MET A 316 -9.81 -6.13 -2.00
C MET A 316 -10.81 -5.18 -2.67
N HIS A 317 -11.41 -4.27 -1.91
CA HIS A 317 -12.39 -3.33 -2.45
C HIS A 317 -11.76 -2.24 -3.32
N THR A 318 -10.60 -1.71 -2.91
CA THR A 318 -9.90 -0.69 -3.69
C THR A 318 -9.23 -1.26 -4.94
N ILE A 319 -8.64 -2.45 -4.86
CA ILE A 319 -8.14 -3.19 -6.02
C ILE A 319 -9.27 -3.46 -7.01
N LYS A 320 -10.45 -3.89 -6.53
CA LYS A 320 -11.64 -4.07 -7.36
C LYS A 320 -12.03 -2.79 -8.10
N ALA A 321 -12.01 -1.65 -7.40
CA ALA A 321 -12.31 -0.35 -8.02
C ALA A 321 -11.30 0.03 -9.10
N VAL A 322 -10.00 -0.18 -8.86
CA VAL A 322 -8.94 0.06 -9.86
C VAL A 322 -9.16 -0.81 -11.09
N MET A 323 -9.34 -2.12 -10.92
CA MET A 323 -9.57 -3.04 -12.02
C MET A 323 -10.82 -2.67 -12.81
N ALA A 324 -11.93 -2.40 -12.13
CA ALA A 324 -13.18 -2.02 -12.77
C ALA A 324 -13.04 -0.70 -13.58
N ALA A 325 -12.46 0.34 -12.95
CA ALA A 325 -12.34 1.66 -13.58
C ALA A 325 -11.38 1.67 -14.79
N THR A 326 -10.35 0.80 -14.79
CA THR A 326 -9.38 0.74 -15.90
C THR A 326 -9.78 -0.24 -17.01
N LEU A 327 -10.68 -1.20 -16.73
CA LEU A 327 -11.13 -2.19 -17.71
C LEU A 327 -12.51 -1.87 -18.33
N ALA A 328 -13.34 -1.07 -17.65
CA ALA A 328 -14.69 -0.76 -18.09
C ALA A 328 -14.98 0.75 -18.01
N GLU A 329 -16.01 1.20 -18.71
CA GLU A 329 -16.57 2.54 -18.52
C GLU A 329 -17.57 2.48 -17.36
N ILE A 330 -17.27 3.20 -16.27
CA ILE A 330 -18.08 3.20 -15.07
C ILE A 330 -18.56 4.60 -14.76
N GLU A 331 -19.88 4.73 -14.61
CA GLU A 331 -20.53 5.91 -14.05
C GLU A 331 -20.82 5.68 -12.56
N LEU A 332 -20.46 6.65 -11.70
CA LEU A 332 -20.73 6.63 -10.26
C LEU A 332 -22.14 7.09 -9.93
#